data_55463197bc0f1ecc238f53c27b23c701
#
_entry.id   55463197bc0f1ecc238f53c27b23c701
#
_cell.length_a   1.000
_cell.length_b   1.000
_cell.length_c   1.000
_cell.angle_alpha   90.00
_cell.angle_beta   90.00
_cell.angle_gamma   90.00
#
_symmetry.space_group_name_H-M   'P 1'
#
loop_
_entity.id
_entity.type
_entity.pdbx_description
1 polymer ?
#
loop_
_entity_poly.entity_id
_entity_poly.type
_entity_poly.pdbx_seq_one_letter_code
_entity_poly.pdbx_strand_id
1 'polypeptide(L)'
;MRAAVFDDPAQLAPRRVHKRELGGGAFVLSCPEALQPYARCVGVWLEHWAAHTPEAIAFAEPAAGPEHPDGWHRLSWRVLRQQVGAVAQGLLNLALPEGKPVVVLSDNALDHLVLLLAGMHVGRAVCTVSSGYCRLAGGDFARIHGILQALDPALVYASDAATYAPALVQAGVQPVQVYSQGAGSVPGALPFAQLLATPETPAVMAAFERITPDTHAKYLLTSGSTGHPKVVINTHRMLCANQQMLAQTLRFLDAEKPVLLDWLPWSHTFGGNHNTNLVLRAGGTLYIDDGKPLPGAINQTLKHLHSVQPTVYFNVPRGFEMMLPALEADEALARHFFGRLRMAFYAGAGMPVTTWNRLVALCEKVREEPLWLTTSWGSTETAPAAAFVNWQLDAPGVIGLPLPGVELKFTPNGGKLEMRVRGDSIFPGYRHNPEATAAAFDEEGFYKIGDAGYLADEADPLQGIVFNGRVAEDFKLTSGTWVSVGTLRLKVVAAMAPYVQDVVVTGHDRSEIGVLVFLSEAGRALGPGEAAEKVRTGLRTLKAEQAGSSQTPVRALLLEGGPSMAAGEITDKGYVNQRLVLQRRATEVEALYAPGGGPRIITP
;
A
#
# COMPACT_ATOMS: atom_id res chain seq x y z
N MET A 1 -11.98 -30.58 15.73
CA MET A 1 -12.14 -29.39 14.87
C MET A 1 -12.10 -28.17 15.77
N ARG A 2 -11.05 -27.33 15.70
CA ARG A 2 -11.15 -25.99 16.27
C ARG A 2 -12.27 -25.28 15.50
N ALA A 3 -13.25 -24.72 16.23
CA ALA A 3 -14.25 -23.86 15.61
C ALA A 3 -13.51 -22.85 14.72
N ALA A 4 -13.93 -22.70 13.47
CA ALA A 4 -13.29 -21.77 12.56
C ALA A 4 -13.25 -20.40 13.27
N VAL A 5 -12.12 -19.71 13.21
CA VAL A 5 -11.91 -18.38 13.82
C VAL A 5 -13.07 -17.41 13.48
N PHE A 6 -13.75 -17.66 12.38
CA PHE A 6 -14.87 -16.89 11.83
C PHE A 6 -16.17 -17.00 12.62
N ASP A 7 -16.37 -18.08 13.39
CA ASP A 7 -17.60 -18.34 14.13
C ASP A 7 -17.51 -17.88 15.59
N ASP A 8 -16.33 -17.41 16.01
CA ASP A 8 -16.10 -16.90 17.37
C ASP A 8 -16.14 -15.36 17.40
N PRO A 9 -17.23 -14.75 17.92
CA PRO A 9 -17.33 -13.29 18.04
C PRO A 9 -16.27 -12.66 18.94
N ALA A 10 -15.58 -13.44 19.78
CA ALA A 10 -14.45 -12.96 20.57
C ALA A 10 -13.16 -12.78 19.72
N GLN A 11 -13.08 -13.46 18.59
CA GLN A 11 -11.93 -13.42 17.68
C GLN A 11 -12.17 -12.46 16.52
N LEU A 12 -13.36 -12.48 15.94
CA LEU A 12 -13.75 -11.62 14.82
C LEU A 12 -15.13 -11.00 15.07
N ALA A 13 -15.30 -9.76 14.66
CA ALA A 13 -16.63 -9.16 14.66
C ALA A 13 -17.57 -9.94 13.75
N PRO A 14 -18.85 -10.13 14.15
CA PRO A 14 -19.83 -10.76 13.28
C PRO A 14 -20.04 -9.89 12.02
N ARG A 15 -20.22 -10.55 10.89
CA ARG A 15 -20.52 -9.91 9.61
C ARG A 15 -21.88 -9.20 9.69
N ARG A 16 -21.90 -7.87 9.56
CA ARG A 16 -23.10 -7.03 9.67
C ARG A 16 -23.02 -5.85 8.72
N VAL A 17 -24.15 -5.47 8.13
CA VAL A 17 -24.25 -4.26 7.30
C VAL A 17 -25.68 -3.73 7.36
N HIS A 18 -25.81 -2.42 7.37
CA HIS A 18 -27.05 -1.69 7.19
C HIS A 18 -27.05 -1.02 5.82
N LYS A 19 -28.07 -1.28 5.00
CA LYS A 19 -28.29 -0.66 3.70
C LYS A 19 -29.43 0.36 3.80
N ARG A 20 -29.17 1.59 3.34
CA ARG A 20 -30.16 2.66 3.27
C ARG A 20 -30.27 3.16 1.83
N GLU A 21 -31.44 2.98 1.25
CA GLU A 21 -31.74 3.46 -0.11
C GLU A 21 -31.84 4.99 -0.13
N LEU A 22 -31.33 5.60 -1.22
CA LEU A 22 -31.40 7.04 -1.47
C LEU A 22 -32.30 7.41 -2.65
N GLY A 23 -32.76 6.40 -3.41
CA GLY A 23 -33.50 6.59 -4.65
C GLY A 23 -32.59 6.71 -5.88
N GLY A 24 -33.17 6.55 -7.07
CA GLY A 24 -32.40 6.64 -8.32
C GLY A 24 -31.30 5.59 -8.50
N GLY A 25 -31.37 4.49 -7.76
CA GLY A 25 -30.34 3.43 -7.77
C GLY A 25 -29.13 3.73 -6.86
N ALA A 26 -29.15 4.83 -6.10
CA ALA A 26 -28.15 5.16 -5.10
C ALA A 26 -28.51 4.60 -3.73
N PHE A 27 -27.51 4.19 -2.95
CA PHE A 27 -27.67 3.72 -1.58
C PHE A 27 -26.44 3.95 -0.73
N VAL A 28 -26.57 3.84 0.58
CA VAL A 28 -25.47 3.89 1.55
C VAL A 28 -25.40 2.56 2.30
N LEU A 29 -24.18 2.01 2.42
CA LEU A 29 -23.85 0.92 3.33
C LEU A 29 -23.11 1.47 4.54
N SER A 30 -23.42 0.94 5.72
CA SER A 30 -22.70 1.26 6.95
C SER A 30 -22.63 0.05 7.88
N CYS A 31 -21.59 0.01 8.74
CA CYS A 31 -21.56 -0.94 9.84
C CYS A 31 -22.55 -0.49 10.93
N PRO A 32 -23.44 -1.38 11.41
CA PRO A 32 -24.35 -1.01 12.51
C PRO A 32 -23.65 -0.88 13.87
N GLU A 33 -22.41 -1.40 14.01
CA GLU A 33 -21.59 -1.21 15.20
C GLU A 33 -20.95 0.20 15.16
N ALA A 34 -21.16 0.99 16.21
CA ALA A 34 -20.56 2.30 16.32
C ALA A 34 -19.05 2.21 16.54
N LEU A 35 -18.30 3.15 15.96
CA LEU A 35 -16.88 3.29 16.25
C LEU A 35 -16.70 3.64 17.74
N GLN A 36 -15.93 2.82 18.45
CA GLN A 36 -15.61 3.02 19.87
C GLN A 36 -14.56 4.13 20.02
N PRO A 37 -14.45 4.75 21.21
CA PRO A 37 -13.41 5.72 21.50
C PRO A 37 -12.01 5.19 21.17
N TYR A 38 -11.18 6.05 20.61
CA TYR A 38 -9.81 5.74 20.18
C TYR A 38 -8.80 6.73 20.76
N ALA A 39 -7.52 6.40 20.69
CA ALA A 39 -6.44 7.24 21.17
C ALA A 39 -6.44 8.61 20.47
N ARG A 40 -6.16 9.69 21.22
CA ARG A 40 -6.09 11.05 20.65
C ARG A 40 -4.95 11.23 19.65
N CYS A 41 -3.86 10.43 19.79
CA CYS A 41 -2.72 10.43 18.89
C CYS A 41 -1.95 9.12 18.97
N VAL A 42 -1.13 8.84 17.94
CA VAL A 42 -0.32 7.62 17.81
C VAL A 42 0.66 7.44 19.00
N GLY A 43 1.22 8.52 19.52
CA GLY A 43 2.16 8.48 20.65
C GLY A 43 1.57 7.89 21.93
N VAL A 44 0.24 7.91 22.12
CA VAL A 44 -0.43 7.28 23.28
C VAL A 44 -0.14 5.79 23.34
N TRP A 45 -0.06 5.11 22.21
CA TRP A 45 0.27 3.68 22.17
C TRP A 45 1.71 3.40 22.58
N LEU A 46 2.65 4.23 22.13
CA LEU A 46 4.06 4.13 22.51
C LEU A 46 4.24 4.30 24.04
N GLU A 47 3.63 5.34 24.62
CA GLU A 47 3.66 5.59 26.08
C GLU A 47 3.05 4.41 26.85
N HIS A 48 1.91 3.87 26.35
CA HIS A 48 1.23 2.74 26.96
C HIS A 48 2.13 1.50 27.02
N TRP A 49 2.70 1.07 25.89
CA TRP A 49 3.49 -0.17 25.86
C TRP A 49 4.86 -0.02 26.54
N ALA A 50 5.47 1.15 26.48
CA ALA A 50 6.69 1.42 27.22
C ALA A 50 6.48 1.32 28.74
N ALA A 51 5.28 1.64 29.23
CA ALA A 51 4.93 1.53 30.64
C ALA A 51 4.52 0.10 31.04
N HIS A 52 3.76 -0.63 30.19
CA HIS A 52 3.14 -1.89 30.58
C HIS A 52 3.92 -3.14 30.16
N THR A 53 4.63 -3.09 29.02
CA THR A 53 5.44 -4.22 28.51
C THR A 53 6.81 -3.73 28.03
N PRO A 54 7.59 -3.05 28.91
CA PRO A 54 8.81 -2.33 28.53
C PRO A 54 9.87 -3.21 27.86
N GLU A 55 9.99 -4.48 28.25
CA GLU A 55 11.01 -5.40 27.75
C GLU A 55 10.56 -6.18 26.50
N ALA A 56 9.28 -6.14 26.15
CA ALA A 56 8.81 -6.79 24.94
C ALA A 56 9.41 -6.10 23.70
N ILE A 57 9.76 -6.90 22.68
CA ILE A 57 10.31 -6.38 21.44
C ILE A 57 9.20 -5.68 20.65
N ALA A 58 9.45 -4.42 20.29
CA ALA A 58 8.56 -3.60 19.48
C ALA A 58 8.91 -3.71 17.98
N PHE A 59 10.17 -3.41 17.65
CA PHE A 59 10.65 -3.44 16.26
C PHE A 59 12.04 -4.06 16.20
N ALA A 60 12.34 -4.66 15.04
CA ALA A 60 13.65 -5.21 14.74
C ALA A 60 14.03 -4.94 13.29
N GLU A 61 15.33 -4.78 13.01
CA GLU A 61 15.87 -4.70 11.65
C GLU A 61 17.01 -5.69 11.44
N PRO A 62 17.30 -6.11 10.19
CA PRO A 62 18.43 -6.97 9.90
C PRO A 62 19.74 -6.32 10.34
N ALA A 63 20.57 -7.10 11.04
CA ALA A 63 21.88 -6.65 11.47
C ALA A 63 22.89 -7.80 11.39
N ALA A 64 24.16 -7.44 11.16
CA ALA A 64 25.26 -8.38 11.13
C ALA A 64 26.25 -8.08 12.26
N GLY A 65 26.99 -9.10 12.68
CA GLY A 65 28.04 -8.98 13.67
C GLY A 65 27.81 -9.80 14.93
N PRO A 66 28.83 -9.88 15.80
CA PRO A 66 28.78 -10.72 17.00
C PRO A 66 27.73 -10.29 18.03
N GLU A 67 27.30 -9.03 17.96
CA GLU A 67 26.26 -8.48 18.85
C GLU A 67 24.84 -8.90 18.42
N HIS A 68 24.70 -9.43 17.20
CA HIS A 68 23.43 -9.85 16.60
C HIS A 68 23.53 -11.29 16.04
N PRO A 69 23.74 -12.31 16.91
CA PRO A 69 24.06 -13.67 16.46
C PRO A 69 22.92 -14.34 15.68
N ASP A 70 21.70 -13.86 15.83
CA ASP A 70 20.52 -14.33 15.10
C ASP A 70 20.13 -13.40 13.92
N GLY A 71 20.97 -12.42 13.60
CA GLY A 71 20.80 -11.53 12.47
C GLY A 71 19.83 -10.36 12.67
N TRP A 72 19.44 -10.04 13.92
CA TRP A 72 18.45 -9.00 14.21
C TRP A 72 18.91 -8.02 15.29
N HIS A 73 18.92 -6.72 14.97
CA HIS A 73 18.95 -5.63 15.94
C HIS A 73 17.52 -5.33 16.41
N ARG A 74 17.27 -5.41 17.72
CA ARG A 74 15.93 -5.29 18.31
C ARG A 74 15.83 -4.09 19.23
N LEU A 75 14.69 -3.38 19.13
CA LEU A 75 14.29 -2.38 20.12
C LEU A 75 13.12 -2.91 20.94
N SER A 76 13.27 -2.91 22.27
CA SER A 76 12.14 -3.10 23.18
C SER A 76 11.29 -1.82 23.23
N TRP A 77 10.07 -1.90 23.74
CA TRP A 77 9.20 -0.73 23.90
C TRP A 77 9.85 0.35 24.77
N ARG A 78 10.58 -0.04 25.80
CA ARG A 78 11.35 0.89 26.64
C ARG A 78 12.41 1.63 25.83
N VAL A 79 13.24 0.91 25.10
CA VAL A 79 14.34 1.49 24.34
C VAL A 79 13.80 2.37 23.22
N LEU A 80 12.76 1.92 22.50
CA LEU A 80 12.10 2.72 21.46
C LEU A 80 11.58 4.05 22.04
N ARG A 81 10.87 4.01 23.19
CA ARG A 81 10.36 5.23 23.84
C ARG A 81 11.50 6.17 24.26
N GLN A 82 12.59 5.66 24.80
CA GLN A 82 13.75 6.46 25.18
C GLN A 82 14.39 7.15 23.98
N GLN A 83 14.60 6.41 22.89
CA GLN A 83 15.15 6.97 21.66
C GLN A 83 14.21 8.02 21.02
N VAL A 84 12.91 7.75 21.02
CA VAL A 84 11.89 8.72 20.56
C VAL A 84 11.95 9.99 21.39
N GLY A 85 12.04 9.90 22.71
CA GLY A 85 12.16 11.06 23.61
C GLY A 85 13.42 11.89 23.34
N ALA A 86 14.56 11.21 23.19
CA ALA A 86 15.84 11.87 22.87
C ALA A 86 15.78 12.61 21.52
N VAL A 87 15.32 11.96 20.48
CA VAL A 87 15.19 12.56 19.12
C VAL A 87 14.14 13.68 19.14
N ALA A 88 13.02 13.51 19.83
CA ALA A 88 12.00 14.54 20.00
C ALA A 88 12.58 15.79 20.66
N GLN A 89 13.39 15.64 21.72
CA GLN A 89 14.10 16.75 22.34
C GLN A 89 15.09 17.40 21.36
N GLY A 90 15.83 16.59 20.59
CA GLY A 90 16.72 17.09 19.55
C GLY A 90 15.97 17.96 18.51
N LEU A 91 14.77 17.51 18.06
CA LEU A 91 13.93 18.28 17.16
C LEU A 91 13.44 19.60 17.76
N LEU A 92 13.09 19.63 19.06
CA LEU A 92 12.73 20.86 19.76
C LEU A 92 13.91 21.83 19.86
N ASN A 93 15.11 21.33 20.15
CA ASN A 93 16.32 22.14 20.27
C ASN A 93 16.75 22.78 18.92
N LEU A 94 16.43 22.15 17.79
CA LEU A 94 16.72 22.70 16.46
C LEU A 94 15.85 23.92 16.10
N ALA A 95 14.83 24.24 16.91
CA ALA A 95 13.92 25.35 16.69
C ALA A 95 13.43 25.47 15.22
N LEU A 96 13.07 24.33 14.66
CA LEU A 96 12.66 24.22 13.24
C LEU A 96 11.42 25.10 12.95
N PRO A 97 11.32 25.74 11.77
CA PRO A 97 10.19 26.57 11.40
C PRO A 97 8.85 25.83 11.56
N GLU A 98 7.85 26.51 12.09
CA GLU A 98 6.50 25.96 12.25
C GLU A 98 5.84 25.64 10.90
N GLY A 99 4.94 24.66 10.87
CA GLY A 99 4.18 24.27 9.67
C GLY A 99 4.99 23.53 8.60
N LYS A 100 6.34 23.48 8.72
CA LYS A 100 7.19 22.74 7.79
C LYS A 100 7.44 21.32 8.31
N PRO A 101 7.30 20.28 7.45
CA PRO A 101 7.46 18.89 7.85
C PRO A 101 8.94 18.48 8.04
N VAL A 102 9.12 17.35 8.69
CA VAL A 102 10.30 16.51 8.57
C VAL A 102 10.09 15.57 7.38
N VAL A 103 11.09 15.45 6.51
CA VAL A 103 11.06 14.54 5.35
C VAL A 103 12.09 13.43 5.55
N VAL A 104 11.69 12.19 5.25
CA VAL A 104 12.54 11.01 5.27
C VAL A 104 12.71 10.50 3.84
N LEU A 105 13.95 10.30 3.41
CA LEU A 105 14.31 9.84 2.05
C LEU A 105 14.82 8.40 1.98
N SER A 106 14.94 7.71 3.10
CA SER A 106 15.51 6.35 3.19
C SER A 106 14.45 5.26 3.22
N ASP A 107 14.89 4.02 3.01
CA ASP A 107 14.07 2.81 3.20
C ASP A 107 13.63 2.68 4.68
N ASN A 108 12.78 1.69 4.97
CA ASN A 108 12.40 1.34 6.33
C ASN A 108 13.63 0.97 7.15
N ALA A 109 13.75 1.53 8.35
CA ALA A 109 14.84 1.29 9.29
C ALA A 109 14.42 1.72 10.71
N LEU A 110 15.12 1.28 11.74
CA LEU A 110 14.84 1.69 13.10
C LEU A 110 15.05 3.19 13.32
N ASP A 111 16.10 3.78 12.77
CA ASP A 111 16.34 5.23 12.85
C ASP A 111 15.22 6.03 12.16
N HIS A 112 14.72 5.55 11.02
CA HIS A 112 13.55 6.11 10.34
C HIS A 112 12.31 6.06 11.24
N LEU A 113 12.04 4.91 11.88
CA LEU A 113 10.92 4.74 12.80
C LEU A 113 11.01 5.70 13.98
N VAL A 114 12.18 5.78 14.62
CA VAL A 114 12.41 6.64 15.79
C VAL A 114 12.16 8.11 15.41
N LEU A 115 12.68 8.57 14.25
CA LEU A 115 12.44 9.93 13.79
C LEU A 115 10.97 10.19 13.45
N LEU A 116 10.31 9.24 12.80
CA LEU A 116 8.88 9.31 12.47
C LEU A 116 8.04 9.49 13.74
N LEU A 117 8.27 8.64 14.75
CA LEU A 117 7.55 8.71 16.01
C LEU A 117 7.91 9.98 16.80
N ALA A 118 9.18 10.38 16.81
CA ALA A 118 9.64 11.59 17.50
C ALA A 118 9.01 12.87 16.91
N GLY A 119 8.95 12.98 15.58
CA GLY A 119 8.27 14.09 14.92
C GLY A 119 6.79 14.15 15.31
N MET A 120 6.07 13.03 15.20
CA MET A 120 4.68 12.94 15.61
C MET A 120 4.49 13.23 17.11
N HIS A 121 5.44 12.83 17.97
CA HIS A 121 5.39 13.01 19.43
C HIS A 121 5.52 14.48 19.88
N VAL A 122 6.10 15.33 19.05
CA VAL A 122 6.17 16.79 19.31
C VAL A 122 5.25 17.60 18.40
N GLY A 123 4.26 16.95 17.76
CA GLY A 123 3.24 17.61 16.93
C GLY A 123 3.75 18.09 15.56
N ARG A 124 4.84 17.51 15.05
CA ARG A 124 5.41 17.85 13.75
C ARG A 124 5.10 16.74 12.73
N ALA A 125 4.46 17.12 11.63
CA ALA A 125 4.17 16.18 10.55
C ALA A 125 5.45 15.62 9.93
N VAL A 126 5.45 14.31 9.64
CA VAL A 126 6.56 13.63 8.96
C VAL A 126 6.09 13.11 7.60
N CYS A 127 6.90 13.30 6.56
CA CYS A 127 6.64 12.77 5.23
C CYS A 127 7.74 11.79 4.83
N THR A 128 7.42 10.53 4.73
CA THR A 128 8.31 9.53 4.13
C THR A 128 8.12 9.55 2.62
N VAL A 129 9.22 9.79 1.90
CA VAL A 129 9.26 9.79 0.43
C VAL A 129 9.94 8.52 -0.06
N SER A 130 9.44 7.93 -1.14
CA SER A 130 10.06 6.73 -1.72
C SER A 130 11.54 6.98 -2.01
N SER A 131 12.40 6.18 -1.39
CA SER A 131 13.86 6.22 -1.51
C SER A 131 14.33 5.97 -2.95
N GLY A 132 13.51 5.29 -3.75
CA GLY A 132 13.77 5.02 -5.16
C GLY A 132 13.96 6.28 -5.99
N TYR A 133 13.32 7.40 -5.64
CA TYR A 133 13.48 8.66 -6.37
C TYR A 133 14.84 9.32 -6.16
N CYS A 134 15.58 8.92 -5.13
CA CYS A 134 16.94 9.41 -4.86
C CYS A 134 18.03 8.52 -5.47
N ARG A 135 17.66 7.31 -5.93
CA ARG A 135 18.61 6.28 -6.42
C ARG A 135 18.43 5.98 -7.92
N LEU A 136 17.84 6.89 -8.68
CA LEU A 136 17.64 6.72 -10.10
C LEU A 136 18.98 6.72 -10.86
N ALA A 137 19.14 5.77 -11.78
CA ALA A 137 20.30 5.70 -12.65
C ALA A 137 20.42 6.98 -13.49
N GLY A 138 21.64 7.53 -13.57
CA GLY A 138 21.92 8.77 -14.31
C GLY A 138 21.66 10.07 -13.54
N GLY A 139 21.19 10.00 -12.25
CA GLY A 139 21.03 11.18 -11.41
C GLY A 139 19.90 12.11 -11.84
N ASP A 140 18.82 11.58 -12.43
CA ASP A 140 17.62 12.36 -12.70
C ASP A 140 16.85 12.60 -11.39
N PHE A 141 17.08 13.76 -10.79
CA PHE A 141 16.45 14.19 -9.54
C PHE A 141 15.24 15.11 -9.73
N ALA A 142 14.78 15.36 -10.96
CA ALA A 142 13.69 16.31 -11.22
C ALA A 142 12.43 15.99 -10.39
N ARG A 143 12.07 14.70 -10.25
CA ARG A 143 10.90 14.27 -9.48
C ARG A 143 11.06 14.53 -7.99
N ILE A 144 12.21 14.16 -7.39
CA ILE A 144 12.43 14.40 -5.96
C ILE A 144 12.55 15.90 -5.65
N HIS A 145 13.15 16.70 -6.55
CA HIS A 145 13.19 18.15 -6.41
C HIS A 145 11.78 18.76 -6.38
N GLY A 146 10.91 18.37 -7.30
CA GLY A 146 9.51 18.82 -7.30
C GLY A 146 8.75 18.43 -6.01
N ILE A 147 9.01 17.24 -5.48
CA ILE A 147 8.44 16.77 -4.21
C ILE A 147 8.95 17.63 -3.04
N LEU A 148 10.26 17.85 -2.95
CA LEU A 148 10.86 18.65 -1.88
C LEU A 148 10.39 20.11 -1.92
N GLN A 149 10.23 20.69 -3.09
CA GLN A 149 9.67 22.04 -3.25
C GLN A 149 8.20 22.11 -2.79
N ALA A 150 7.39 21.11 -3.14
CA ALA A 150 5.98 21.04 -2.70
C ALA A 150 5.82 20.82 -1.19
N LEU A 151 6.75 20.09 -0.57
CA LEU A 151 6.75 19.82 0.87
C LEU A 151 7.37 20.98 1.68
N ASP A 152 8.35 21.68 1.13
CA ASP A 152 9.14 22.73 1.81
C ASP A 152 9.59 22.29 3.22
N PRO A 153 10.46 21.25 3.32
CA PRO A 153 10.80 20.63 4.59
C PRO A 153 11.65 21.53 5.50
N ALA A 154 11.41 21.46 6.82
CA ALA A 154 12.30 22.06 7.81
C ALA A 154 13.56 21.21 8.02
N LEU A 155 13.42 19.88 7.92
CA LEU A 155 14.49 18.92 8.11
C LEU A 155 14.32 17.78 7.09
N VAL A 156 15.44 17.31 6.54
CA VAL A 156 15.51 16.09 5.74
C VAL A 156 16.44 15.09 6.42
N TYR A 157 15.95 13.88 6.59
CA TYR A 157 16.74 12.75 7.10
C TYR A 157 16.92 11.71 6.00
N ALA A 158 18.11 11.11 5.97
CA ALA A 158 18.37 9.88 5.23
C ALA A 158 19.39 8.99 5.95
N SER A 159 19.37 7.69 5.65
CA SER A 159 20.24 6.71 6.30
C SER A 159 21.72 6.90 5.97
N ASP A 160 22.04 7.34 4.74
CA ASP A 160 23.42 7.49 4.27
C ASP A 160 23.62 8.72 3.38
N ALA A 161 24.58 9.56 3.71
CA ALA A 161 24.87 10.79 2.98
C ALA A 161 25.38 10.52 1.57
N ALA A 162 26.22 9.50 1.36
CA ALA A 162 26.80 9.22 0.04
C ALA A 162 25.71 8.87 -0.99
N THR A 163 24.67 8.13 -0.55
CA THR A 163 23.55 7.71 -1.40
C THR A 163 22.54 8.84 -1.64
N TYR A 164 22.20 9.62 -0.61
CA TYR A 164 21.03 10.50 -0.66
C TYR A 164 21.34 11.99 -0.77
N ALA A 165 22.52 12.46 -0.31
CA ALA A 165 22.86 13.87 -0.39
C ALA A 165 22.89 14.43 -1.84
N PRO A 166 23.29 13.67 -2.88
CA PRO A 166 23.22 14.16 -4.26
C PRO A 166 21.83 14.62 -4.69
N ALA A 167 20.76 13.97 -4.18
CA ALA A 167 19.37 14.34 -4.49
C ALA A 167 18.93 15.67 -3.84
N LEU A 168 19.68 16.19 -2.87
CA LEU A 168 19.41 17.48 -2.22
C LEU A 168 20.17 18.64 -2.89
N VAL A 169 21.16 18.34 -3.70
CA VAL A 169 21.90 19.36 -4.46
C VAL A 169 20.97 19.99 -5.49
N GLN A 170 20.89 21.31 -5.51
CA GLN A 170 20.02 22.07 -6.42
C GLN A 170 18.49 21.79 -6.28
N ALA A 171 18.06 21.19 -5.16
CA ALA A 171 16.64 20.93 -4.93
C ALA A 171 15.79 22.19 -4.73
N GLY A 172 16.40 23.37 -4.60
CA GLY A 172 15.71 24.63 -4.38
C GLY A 172 15.14 24.81 -2.96
N VAL A 173 15.52 23.91 -2.03
CA VAL A 173 15.15 23.98 -0.60
C VAL A 173 16.42 23.87 0.25
N GLN A 174 16.39 24.42 1.46
CA GLN A 174 17.53 24.41 2.39
C GLN A 174 17.11 23.90 3.78
N PRO A 175 16.74 22.62 3.89
CA PRO A 175 16.40 22.02 5.18
C PRO A 175 17.64 21.74 6.01
N VAL A 176 17.49 21.59 7.33
CA VAL A 176 18.48 20.91 8.15
C VAL A 176 18.65 19.49 7.63
N GLN A 177 19.89 19.07 7.39
CA GLN A 177 20.18 17.72 6.88
C GLN A 177 20.68 16.83 8.02
N VAL A 178 20.12 15.65 8.15
CA VAL A 178 20.46 14.67 9.20
C VAL A 178 20.72 13.31 8.53
N TYR A 179 21.82 12.66 8.90
CA TYR A 179 22.17 11.35 8.35
C TYR A 179 22.59 10.39 9.46
N SER A 180 22.21 9.11 9.34
CA SER A 180 22.74 8.06 10.21
C SER A 180 24.21 7.76 9.92
N GLN A 181 24.60 7.81 8.64
CA GLN A 181 25.97 7.57 8.21
C GLN A 181 26.46 8.69 7.27
N GLY A 182 27.76 8.98 7.34
CA GLY A 182 28.40 9.88 6.39
C GLY A 182 28.09 11.38 6.58
N ALA A 183 27.43 11.81 7.64
CA ALA A 183 27.06 13.22 7.88
C ALA A 183 28.26 14.19 7.75
N GLY A 184 29.44 13.79 8.20
CA GLY A 184 30.67 14.62 8.11
C GLY A 184 31.13 14.94 6.68
N SER A 185 30.63 14.25 5.67
CA SER A 185 30.92 14.54 4.25
C SER A 185 30.05 15.66 3.68
N VAL A 186 29.00 16.09 4.38
CA VAL A 186 28.06 17.13 3.95
C VAL A 186 28.20 18.34 4.87
N PRO A 187 28.61 19.52 4.37
CA PRO A 187 28.79 20.71 5.20
C PRO A 187 27.52 21.10 5.94
N GLY A 188 27.61 21.24 7.28
CA GLY A 188 26.50 21.65 8.12
C GLY A 188 25.46 20.55 8.43
N ALA A 189 25.64 19.33 7.92
CA ALA A 189 24.76 18.21 8.27
C ALA A 189 25.04 17.68 9.68
N LEU A 190 24.00 17.15 10.31
CA LEU A 190 24.06 16.57 11.66
C LEU A 190 24.05 15.04 11.58
N PRO A 191 24.86 14.36 12.41
CA PRO A 191 24.72 12.92 12.57
C PRO A 191 23.45 12.59 13.38
N PHE A 192 22.68 11.59 12.98
CA PHE A 192 21.49 11.16 13.70
C PHE A 192 21.81 10.73 15.15
N ALA A 193 22.99 10.15 15.36
CA ALA A 193 23.51 9.82 16.68
C ALA A 193 23.55 11.03 17.65
N GLN A 194 23.70 12.26 17.14
CA GLN A 194 23.63 13.46 17.97
C GLN A 194 22.22 13.70 18.51
N LEU A 195 21.19 13.42 17.71
CA LEU A 195 19.80 13.51 18.17
C LEU A 195 19.48 12.41 19.19
N LEU A 196 19.97 11.18 18.96
CA LEU A 196 19.83 10.05 19.90
C LEU A 196 20.53 10.29 21.24
N ALA A 197 21.60 11.09 21.26
CA ALA A 197 22.34 11.44 22.48
C ALA A 197 21.75 12.65 23.22
N THR A 198 20.68 13.27 22.73
CA THR A 198 20.08 14.45 23.37
C THR A 198 19.28 14.05 24.59
N PRO A 199 19.62 14.56 25.82
CA PRO A 199 18.83 14.25 27.01
C PRO A 199 17.40 14.79 26.90
N GLU A 200 16.42 13.93 27.13
CA GLU A 200 15.00 14.33 27.17
C GLU A 200 14.73 15.26 28.36
N THR A 201 13.91 16.28 28.15
CA THR A 201 13.44 17.20 29.20
C THR A 201 11.91 17.18 29.26
N PRO A 202 11.28 17.77 30.31
CA PRO A 202 9.82 17.89 30.38
C PRO A 202 9.16 18.61 29.19
N ALA A 203 9.94 19.32 28.36
CA ALA A 203 9.45 20.00 27.16
C ALA A 203 8.87 19.03 26.12
N VAL A 204 9.40 17.79 26.05
CA VAL A 204 8.89 16.75 25.16
C VAL A 204 7.46 16.37 25.55
N MET A 205 7.23 16.07 26.83
CA MET A 205 5.88 15.73 27.30
C MET A 205 4.92 16.91 27.23
N ALA A 206 5.39 18.13 27.50
CA ALA A 206 4.58 19.32 27.31
C ALA A 206 4.18 19.54 25.84
N ALA A 207 5.04 19.19 24.89
CA ALA A 207 4.70 19.19 23.45
C ALA A 207 3.70 18.08 23.11
N PHE A 208 3.93 16.87 23.62
CA PHE A 208 3.05 15.71 23.44
C PHE A 208 1.62 15.98 23.93
N GLU A 209 1.45 16.61 25.08
CA GLU A 209 0.13 16.92 25.65
C GLU A 209 -0.68 17.90 24.81
N ARG A 210 -0.03 18.76 24.02
CA ARG A 210 -0.71 19.69 23.09
C ARG A 210 -1.23 19.04 21.82
N ILE A 211 -0.85 17.80 21.51
CA ILE A 211 -1.31 17.12 20.31
C ILE A 211 -2.80 16.80 20.43
N THR A 212 -3.54 17.20 19.42
CA THR A 212 -4.98 16.90 19.27
C THR A 212 -5.20 15.85 18.18
N PRO A 213 -6.39 15.24 18.10
CA PRO A 213 -6.73 14.36 17.00
C PRO A 213 -6.56 14.99 15.61
N ASP A 214 -6.75 16.31 15.49
CA ASP A 214 -6.66 17.03 14.21
C ASP A 214 -5.26 17.54 13.89
N THR A 215 -4.28 17.36 14.80
CA THR A 215 -2.88 17.63 14.53
C THR A 215 -2.40 16.77 13.35
N HIS A 216 -1.71 17.39 12.38
CA HIS A 216 -1.13 16.67 11.25
C HIS A 216 -0.03 15.72 11.75
N ALA A 217 -0.22 14.43 11.54
CA ALA A 217 0.73 13.39 11.93
C ALA A 217 1.73 13.10 10.80
N LYS A 218 1.20 12.88 9.60
CA LYS A 218 1.98 12.49 8.43
C LYS A 218 1.49 13.19 7.17
N TYR A 219 2.40 13.30 6.20
CA TYR A 219 2.04 13.55 4.81
C TYR A 219 2.43 12.35 3.97
N LEU A 220 1.53 11.91 3.11
CA LEU A 220 1.79 10.85 2.14
C LEU A 220 1.55 11.38 0.72
N LEU A 221 2.33 10.86 -0.21
CA LEU A 221 2.28 11.32 -1.60
C LEU A 221 1.44 10.34 -2.43
N THR A 222 0.54 10.88 -3.24
CA THR A 222 -0.21 10.11 -4.23
C THR A 222 0.04 10.66 -5.63
N SER A 223 -0.06 9.80 -6.64
CA SER A 223 0.11 10.23 -8.03
C SER A 223 -1.00 11.20 -8.43
N GLY A 224 -0.64 12.45 -8.66
CA GLY A 224 -1.57 13.46 -9.19
C GLY A 224 -1.89 13.23 -10.66
N SER A 225 -3.10 13.59 -11.07
CA SER A 225 -3.52 13.57 -12.48
C SER A 225 -2.73 14.55 -13.37
N THR A 226 -2.07 15.53 -12.76
CA THR A 226 -1.30 16.59 -13.43
C THR A 226 0.20 16.33 -13.49
N GLY A 227 0.67 15.12 -13.10
CA GLY A 227 2.11 14.79 -13.07
C GLY A 227 2.81 15.20 -11.77
N HIS A 228 2.29 16.19 -11.02
CA HIS A 228 2.80 16.53 -9.69
C HIS A 228 2.10 15.70 -8.60
N PRO A 229 2.84 15.18 -7.61
CA PRO A 229 2.24 14.40 -6.54
C PRO A 229 1.35 15.28 -5.67
N LYS A 230 0.17 14.77 -5.30
CA LYS A 230 -0.68 15.37 -4.29
C LYS A 230 -0.16 14.99 -2.90
N VAL A 231 -0.09 15.98 -2.00
CA VAL A 231 0.32 15.76 -0.61
C VAL A 231 -0.93 15.55 0.25
N VAL A 232 -1.20 14.29 0.61
CA VAL A 232 -2.35 13.90 1.42
C VAL A 232 -2.04 14.17 2.89
N ILE A 233 -2.88 14.94 3.56
CA ILE A 233 -2.79 15.20 4.99
C ILE A 233 -3.34 13.99 5.74
N ASN A 234 -2.54 13.35 6.59
CA ASN A 234 -2.99 12.35 7.54
C ASN A 234 -2.91 12.94 8.95
N THR A 235 -4.06 13.07 9.62
CA THR A 235 -4.15 13.52 11.01
C THR A 235 -4.03 12.35 11.96
N HIS A 236 -3.75 12.63 13.24
CA HIS A 236 -3.79 11.60 14.29
C HIS A 236 -5.17 10.95 14.41
N ARG A 237 -6.27 11.74 14.24
CA ARG A 237 -7.65 11.22 14.17
C ARG A 237 -7.76 10.08 13.16
N MET A 238 -7.35 10.32 11.92
CA MET A 238 -7.45 9.33 10.84
C MET A 238 -6.74 8.03 11.21
N LEU A 239 -5.49 8.14 11.69
CA LEU A 239 -4.65 6.99 12.01
C LEU A 239 -5.22 6.19 13.19
N CYS A 240 -5.64 6.88 14.25
CA CYS A 240 -6.14 6.24 15.45
C CYS A 240 -7.54 5.65 15.25
N ALA A 241 -8.44 6.37 14.55
CA ALA A 241 -9.76 5.87 14.20
C ALA A 241 -9.66 4.61 13.34
N ASN A 242 -8.80 4.60 12.31
CA ASN A 242 -8.65 3.44 11.44
C ASN A 242 -8.14 2.20 12.19
N GLN A 243 -7.18 2.36 13.09
CA GLN A 243 -6.70 1.26 13.93
C GLN A 243 -7.77 0.77 14.92
N GLN A 244 -8.65 1.65 15.41
CA GLN A 244 -9.78 1.25 16.25
C GLN A 244 -10.83 0.48 15.46
N MET A 245 -11.13 0.90 14.21
CA MET A 245 -12.00 0.18 13.29
C MET A 245 -11.50 -1.26 13.05
N LEU A 246 -10.20 -1.40 12.78
CA LEU A 246 -9.55 -2.69 12.59
C LEU A 246 -9.59 -3.55 13.86
N ALA A 247 -9.34 -2.98 15.02
CA ALA A 247 -9.36 -3.70 16.29
C ALA A 247 -10.75 -4.21 16.66
N GLN A 248 -11.80 -3.42 16.40
CA GLN A 248 -13.18 -3.88 16.61
C GLN A 248 -13.56 -5.01 15.65
N THR A 249 -12.93 -5.05 14.47
CA THR A 249 -13.16 -6.08 13.45
C THR A 249 -12.31 -7.32 13.72
N LEU A 250 -11.03 -7.14 13.99
CA LEU A 250 -10.00 -8.17 14.23
C LEU A 250 -9.72 -8.30 15.73
N ARG A 251 -10.70 -8.72 16.49
CA ARG A 251 -10.69 -8.75 17.97
C ARG A 251 -9.55 -9.61 18.53
N PHE A 252 -9.13 -10.64 17.81
CA PHE A 252 -8.00 -11.50 18.19
C PHE A 252 -6.69 -10.74 18.39
N LEU A 253 -6.50 -9.57 17.75
CA LEU A 253 -5.30 -8.74 17.90
C LEU A 253 -5.13 -8.14 19.30
N ASP A 254 -6.20 -8.04 20.08
CA ASP A 254 -6.12 -7.61 21.47
C ASP A 254 -5.68 -8.75 22.41
N ALA A 255 -6.04 -9.99 22.08
CA ALA A 255 -5.68 -11.18 22.85
C ALA A 255 -4.30 -11.72 22.48
N GLU A 256 -3.94 -11.71 21.20
CA GLU A 256 -2.67 -12.23 20.68
C GLU A 256 -1.86 -11.09 20.07
N LYS A 257 -0.69 -10.80 20.67
CA LYS A 257 0.21 -9.78 20.15
C LYS A 257 0.71 -10.18 18.76
N PRO A 258 0.46 -9.38 17.71
CA PRO A 258 0.85 -9.74 16.35
C PRO A 258 2.37 -9.72 16.18
N VAL A 259 2.88 -10.68 15.40
CA VAL A 259 4.26 -10.72 14.91
C VAL A 259 4.21 -10.58 13.39
N LEU A 260 4.85 -9.54 12.88
CA LEU A 260 4.95 -9.24 11.46
C LEU A 260 6.39 -9.39 10.97
N LEU A 261 6.55 -9.85 9.73
CA LEU A 261 7.72 -9.64 8.90
C LEU A 261 7.26 -8.82 7.70
N ASP A 262 7.71 -7.56 7.57
CA ASP A 262 7.11 -6.60 6.66
C ASP A 262 8.14 -5.76 5.88
N TRP A 263 8.08 -5.84 4.55
CA TRP A 263 8.89 -5.06 3.62
C TRP A 263 8.16 -3.83 3.07
N LEU A 264 6.83 -3.74 3.27
CA LEU A 264 6.00 -2.71 2.66
C LEU A 264 6.51 -1.30 3.01
N PRO A 265 6.74 -0.44 1.99
CA PRO A 265 7.35 0.87 2.22
C PRO A 265 6.52 1.75 3.15
N TRP A 266 7.16 2.41 4.10
CA TRP A 266 6.49 3.37 4.99
C TRP A 266 6.15 4.70 4.31
N SER A 267 6.62 4.92 3.10
CA SER A 267 6.15 5.97 2.19
C SER A 267 4.74 5.75 1.67
N HIS A 268 4.17 4.57 1.89
CA HIS A 268 2.82 4.20 1.49
C HIS A 268 1.93 3.89 2.69
N THR A 269 0.64 4.20 2.52
CA THR A 269 -0.36 4.01 3.58
C THR A 269 -0.47 2.56 4.06
N PHE A 270 -0.20 1.55 3.22
CA PHE A 270 -0.27 0.15 3.60
C PHE A 270 0.83 -0.21 4.62
N GLY A 271 2.12 -0.02 4.31
CA GLY A 271 3.20 -0.25 5.27
C GLY A 271 3.20 0.77 6.40
N GLY A 272 3.15 2.07 6.05
CA GLY A 272 3.38 3.17 6.99
C GLY A 272 2.19 3.53 7.88
N ASN A 273 0.94 3.31 7.47
CA ASN A 273 -0.23 3.58 8.29
C ASN A 273 -0.88 2.30 8.81
N HIS A 274 -1.13 1.31 7.93
CA HIS A 274 -1.82 0.10 8.32
C HIS A 274 -0.94 -0.78 9.22
N ASN A 275 0.18 -1.29 8.68
CA ASN A 275 0.98 -2.32 9.37
C ASN A 275 1.74 -1.77 10.57
N THR A 276 2.43 -0.63 10.40
CA THR A 276 3.19 -0.01 11.49
C THR A 276 2.27 0.39 12.66
N ASN A 277 1.13 1.02 12.37
CA ASN A 277 0.20 1.44 13.43
C ASN A 277 -0.57 0.26 14.04
N LEU A 278 -0.79 -0.84 13.30
CA LEU A 278 -1.36 -2.06 13.85
C LEU A 278 -0.46 -2.63 14.95
N VAL A 279 0.85 -2.68 14.71
CA VAL A 279 1.82 -3.12 15.72
C VAL A 279 1.89 -2.16 16.90
N LEU A 280 1.94 -0.85 16.64
CA LEU A 280 1.93 0.17 17.69
C LEU A 280 0.67 0.10 18.57
N ARG A 281 -0.51 -0.05 17.95
CA ARG A 281 -1.79 -0.15 18.69
C ARG A 281 -1.90 -1.45 19.47
N ALA A 282 -1.54 -2.58 18.86
CA ALA A 282 -1.72 -3.90 19.47
C ALA A 282 -0.59 -4.29 20.45
N GLY A 283 0.54 -3.58 20.47
CA GLY A 283 1.72 -3.94 21.28
C GLY A 283 2.43 -5.18 20.77
N GLY A 284 2.43 -5.39 19.47
CA GLY A 284 3.05 -6.51 18.79
C GLY A 284 4.53 -6.29 18.49
N THR A 285 5.06 -7.10 17.56
CA THR A 285 6.45 -6.99 17.07
C THR A 285 6.45 -6.89 15.55
N LEU A 286 7.20 -5.94 15.00
CA LEU A 286 7.46 -5.85 13.56
C LEU A 286 8.94 -6.08 13.28
N TYR A 287 9.25 -7.09 12.49
CA TYR A 287 10.54 -7.30 11.88
C TYR A 287 10.57 -6.61 10.51
N ILE A 288 11.44 -5.62 10.36
CA ILE A 288 11.64 -4.92 9.09
C ILE A 288 12.31 -5.88 8.12
N ASP A 289 11.66 -6.16 7.00
CA ASP A 289 12.21 -7.00 5.95
C ASP A 289 12.83 -6.10 4.86
N ASP A 290 14.10 -6.30 4.57
CA ASP A 290 14.82 -5.62 3.49
C ASP A 290 14.65 -6.30 2.12
N GLY A 291 13.89 -7.40 2.07
CA GLY A 291 13.43 -8.04 0.85
C GLY A 291 12.40 -7.18 0.10
N LYS A 292 12.17 -7.52 -1.17
CA LYS A 292 11.16 -6.87 -2.04
C LYS A 292 10.64 -7.87 -3.07
N PRO A 293 9.43 -7.71 -3.63
CA PRO A 293 8.90 -8.58 -4.66
C PRO A 293 9.53 -8.28 -6.04
N LEU A 294 10.85 -8.37 -6.08
CA LEU A 294 11.69 -8.19 -7.26
C LEU A 294 12.63 -9.38 -7.40
N PRO A 295 13.04 -9.74 -8.64
CA PRO A 295 14.01 -10.80 -8.87
C PRO A 295 15.29 -10.60 -8.04
N GLY A 296 15.71 -11.65 -7.35
CA GLY A 296 16.85 -11.62 -6.43
C GLY A 296 16.55 -11.02 -5.06
N ALA A 297 15.81 -9.92 -4.97
CA ALA A 297 15.51 -9.26 -3.70
C ALA A 297 14.52 -10.06 -2.83
N ILE A 298 13.62 -10.84 -3.43
CA ILE A 298 12.69 -11.72 -2.70
C ILE A 298 13.41 -12.77 -1.85
N ASN A 299 14.66 -13.12 -2.21
CA ASN A 299 15.46 -14.11 -1.47
C ASN A 299 15.77 -13.65 -0.03
N GLN A 300 15.82 -12.32 0.22
CA GLN A 300 15.99 -11.82 1.58
C GLN A 300 14.74 -12.09 2.42
N THR A 301 13.54 -11.82 1.89
CA THR A 301 12.29 -12.19 2.56
C THR A 301 12.24 -13.67 2.91
N LEU A 302 12.60 -14.55 1.94
CA LEU A 302 12.63 -16.00 2.17
C LEU A 302 13.65 -16.39 3.25
N LYS A 303 14.83 -15.77 3.25
CA LYS A 303 15.84 -15.96 4.30
C LYS A 303 15.30 -15.55 5.68
N HIS A 304 14.66 -14.40 5.79
CA HIS A 304 14.10 -13.93 7.04
C HIS A 304 12.96 -14.79 7.55
N LEU A 305 12.17 -15.41 6.66
CA LEU A 305 11.12 -16.37 7.03
C LEU A 305 11.65 -17.65 7.68
N HIS A 306 12.94 -17.99 7.57
CA HIS A 306 13.52 -19.08 8.35
C HIS A 306 13.70 -18.74 9.84
N SER A 307 13.87 -17.48 10.19
CA SER A 307 14.09 -17.01 11.56
C SER A 307 12.87 -16.34 12.20
N VAL A 308 11.96 -15.79 11.39
CA VAL A 308 10.75 -15.10 11.84
C VAL A 308 9.52 -15.88 11.42
N GLN A 309 8.69 -16.24 12.40
CA GLN A 309 7.41 -16.91 12.19
C GLN A 309 6.27 -15.92 12.41
N PRO A 310 5.68 -15.33 11.34
CA PRO A 310 4.64 -14.33 11.48
C PRO A 310 3.33 -14.95 11.98
N THR A 311 2.57 -14.17 12.75
CA THR A 311 1.20 -14.53 13.14
C THR A 311 0.16 -13.89 12.22
N VAL A 312 0.49 -12.75 11.64
CA VAL A 312 -0.23 -12.09 10.55
C VAL A 312 0.77 -11.67 9.48
N TYR A 313 0.43 -11.89 8.22
CA TYR A 313 1.33 -11.59 7.11
C TYR A 313 0.64 -10.74 6.06
N PHE A 314 1.20 -9.57 5.80
CA PHE A 314 0.69 -8.58 4.86
C PHE A 314 1.56 -8.54 3.61
N ASN A 315 0.96 -8.59 2.45
CA ASN A 315 1.71 -8.46 1.21
C ASN A 315 0.83 -7.91 0.07
N VAL A 316 1.47 -7.55 -1.02
CA VAL A 316 0.79 -7.34 -2.30
C VAL A 316 0.68 -8.68 -3.04
N PRO A 317 -0.29 -8.85 -3.97
CA PRO A 317 -0.43 -10.11 -4.72
C PRO A 317 0.86 -10.58 -5.37
N ARG A 318 1.64 -9.66 -5.95
CA ARG A 318 2.94 -9.98 -6.55
C ARG A 318 3.95 -10.55 -5.56
N GLY A 319 3.94 -10.08 -4.30
CA GLY A 319 4.81 -10.62 -3.25
C GLY A 319 4.48 -12.08 -2.95
N PHE A 320 3.22 -12.42 -2.80
CA PHE A 320 2.79 -13.82 -2.64
C PHE A 320 3.17 -14.69 -3.84
N GLU A 321 2.93 -14.19 -5.06
CA GLU A 321 3.29 -14.91 -6.28
C GLU A 321 4.79 -15.26 -6.33
N MET A 322 5.66 -14.32 -5.94
CA MET A 322 7.11 -14.53 -5.97
C MET A 322 7.63 -15.44 -4.84
N MET A 323 6.93 -15.53 -3.72
CA MET A 323 7.28 -16.43 -2.62
C MET A 323 6.88 -17.89 -2.91
N LEU A 324 5.78 -18.10 -3.62
CA LEU A 324 5.18 -19.42 -3.83
C LEU A 324 6.15 -20.48 -4.34
N PRO A 325 6.99 -20.25 -5.38
CA PRO A 325 7.91 -21.29 -5.88
C PRO A 325 8.86 -21.82 -4.80
N ALA A 326 9.37 -20.96 -3.93
CA ALA A 326 10.26 -21.36 -2.85
C ALA A 326 9.50 -22.09 -1.73
N LEU A 327 8.32 -21.62 -1.36
CA LEU A 327 7.47 -22.28 -0.36
C LEU A 327 6.98 -23.65 -0.84
N GLU A 328 6.70 -23.83 -2.12
CA GLU A 328 6.32 -25.11 -2.71
C GLU A 328 7.50 -26.11 -2.78
N ALA A 329 8.71 -25.60 -2.98
CA ALA A 329 9.93 -26.41 -3.06
C ALA A 329 10.49 -26.81 -1.69
N ASP A 330 10.25 -26.01 -0.65
CA ASP A 330 10.71 -26.24 0.73
C ASP A 330 9.53 -26.40 1.69
N GLU A 331 9.14 -27.66 1.95
CA GLU A 331 8.04 -27.97 2.85
C GLU A 331 8.32 -27.53 4.31
N ALA A 332 9.58 -27.54 4.74
CA ALA A 332 9.93 -27.11 6.10
C ALA A 332 9.72 -25.60 6.25
N LEU A 333 10.14 -24.82 5.27
CA LEU A 333 9.87 -23.37 5.21
C LEU A 333 8.37 -23.09 5.15
N ALA A 334 7.61 -23.82 4.33
CA ALA A 334 6.16 -23.68 4.24
C ALA A 334 5.48 -23.97 5.58
N ARG A 335 5.85 -25.08 6.27
CA ARG A 335 5.36 -25.41 7.61
C ARG A 335 5.71 -24.33 8.62
N HIS A 336 6.91 -23.79 8.56
CA HIS A 336 7.32 -22.68 9.43
C HIS A 336 6.49 -21.44 9.18
N PHE A 337 6.35 -21.03 7.93
CA PHE A 337 5.57 -19.84 7.53
C PHE A 337 4.11 -19.92 7.95
N PHE A 338 3.43 -21.04 7.64
CA PHE A 338 2.00 -21.18 7.95
C PHE A 338 1.73 -21.58 9.41
N GLY A 339 2.72 -22.08 10.14
CA GLY A 339 2.53 -22.77 11.42
C GLY A 339 1.88 -21.94 12.52
N ARG A 340 2.14 -20.63 12.58
CA ARG A 340 1.51 -19.69 13.52
C ARG A 340 0.58 -18.68 12.85
N LEU A 341 0.49 -18.74 11.51
CA LEU A 341 -0.20 -17.72 10.72
C LEU A 341 -1.72 -17.78 10.96
N ARG A 342 -2.26 -16.72 11.55
CA ARG A 342 -3.70 -16.55 11.78
C ARG A 342 -4.38 -15.96 10.55
N MET A 343 -3.71 -15.07 9.86
CA MET A 343 -4.23 -14.32 8.73
C MET A 343 -3.12 -14.02 7.72
N ALA A 344 -3.34 -14.33 6.46
CA ALA A 344 -2.64 -13.77 5.33
C ALA A 344 -3.51 -12.70 4.68
N PHE A 345 -2.93 -11.55 4.42
CA PHE A 345 -3.68 -10.39 3.95
C PHE A 345 -3.04 -9.80 2.70
N TYR A 346 -3.85 -9.51 1.69
CA TYR A 346 -3.38 -8.82 0.50
C TYR A 346 -4.14 -7.52 0.26
N ALA A 347 -3.46 -6.53 -0.29
CA ALA A 347 -4.09 -5.28 -0.73
C ALA A 347 -3.28 -4.61 -1.84
N GLY A 348 -3.85 -3.50 -2.35
CA GLY A 348 -3.21 -2.64 -3.35
C GLY A 348 -3.48 -3.06 -4.79
N ALA A 349 -3.78 -4.34 -5.05
CA ALA A 349 -4.24 -4.86 -6.34
C ALA A 349 -5.17 -6.06 -6.16
N GLY A 350 -5.84 -6.47 -7.23
CA GLY A 350 -6.61 -7.71 -7.26
C GLY A 350 -5.69 -8.95 -7.20
N MET A 351 -6.08 -9.93 -6.40
CA MET A 351 -5.36 -11.20 -6.28
C MET A 351 -5.72 -12.10 -7.47
N PRO A 352 -4.73 -12.62 -8.24
CA PRO A 352 -5.01 -13.62 -9.25
C PRO A 352 -5.56 -14.91 -8.63
N VAL A 353 -6.60 -15.49 -9.24
CA VAL A 353 -7.22 -16.74 -8.77
C VAL A 353 -6.20 -17.88 -8.68
N THR A 354 -5.26 -17.94 -9.62
CA THR A 354 -4.20 -18.96 -9.63
C THR A 354 -3.28 -18.84 -8.41
N THR A 355 -2.88 -17.62 -8.04
CA THR A 355 -2.06 -17.37 -6.84
C THR A 355 -2.84 -17.69 -5.57
N TRP A 356 -4.12 -17.30 -5.51
CA TRP A 356 -5.03 -17.64 -4.42
C TRP A 356 -5.09 -19.15 -4.20
N ASN A 357 -5.44 -19.91 -5.25
CA ASN A 357 -5.61 -21.36 -5.17
C ASN A 357 -4.31 -22.07 -4.75
N ARG A 358 -3.15 -21.61 -5.26
CA ARG A 358 -1.84 -22.17 -4.87
C ARG A 358 -1.52 -21.94 -3.40
N LEU A 359 -1.79 -20.74 -2.87
CA LEU A 359 -1.58 -20.42 -1.45
C LEU A 359 -2.47 -21.29 -0.55
N VAL A 360 -3.75 -21.42 -0.89
CA VAL A 360 -4.71 -22.25 -0.13
C VAL A 360 -4.28 -23.71 -0.15
N ALA A 361 -4.02 -24.27 -1.33
CA ALA A 361 -3.62 -25.66 -1.48
C ALA A 361 -2.28 -25.97 -0.77
N LEU A 362 -1.30 -25.05 -0.83
CA LEU A 362 -0.04 -25.22 -0.12
C LEU A 362 -0.23 -25.20 1.41
N CYS A 363 -1.07 -24.30 1.91
CA CYS A 363 -1.39 -24.25 3.34
C CYS A 363 -2.07 -25.55 3.81
N GLU A 364 -3.08 -26.04 3.08
CA GLU A 364 -3.79 -27.29 3.37
C GLU A 364 -2.86 -28.52 3.33
N LYS A 365 -1.84 -28.51 2.47
CA LYS A 365 -0.83 -29.57 2.41
C LYS A 365 0.04 -29.63 3.67
N VAL A 366 0.38 -28.48 4.27
CA VAL A 366 1.38 -28.41 5.35
C VAL A 366 0.79 -28.24 6.75
N ARG A 367 -0.49 -27.88 6.87
CA ARG A 367 -1.23 -27.82 8.14
C ARG A 367 -2.70 -28.23 7.93
N GLU A 368 -3.35 -28.69 9.00
CA GLU A 368 -4.75 -29.14 8.96
C GLU A 368 -5.79 -28.00 8.93
N GLU A 369 -5.40 -26.79 9.34
CA GLU A 369 -6.30 -25.64 9.42
C GLU A 369 -6.29 -24.86 8.09
N PRO A 370 -7.45 -24.40 7.60
CA PRO A 370 -7.53 -23.59 6.37
C PRO A 370 -6.78 -22.26 6.53
N LEU A 371 -6.25 -21.76 5.42
CA LEU A 371 -5.68 -20.41 5.36
C LEU A 371 -6.79 -19.37 5.36
N TRP A 372 -6.78 -18.46 6.33
CA TRP A 372 -7.56 -17.23 6.19
C TRP A 372 -6.78 -16.23 5.33
N LEU A 373 -7.12 -16.21 4.05
CA LEU A 373 -6.59 -15.25 3.08
C LEU A 373 -7.65 -14.17 2.87
N THR A 374 -7.33 -12.93 3.21
CA THR A 374 -8.30 -11.83 3.26
C THR A 374 -7.76 -10.54 2.66
N THR A 375 -8.63 -9.53 2.57
CA THR A 375 -8.33 -8.23 1.98
C THR A 375 -9.16 -7.11 2.61
N SER A 376 -8.75 -5.88 2.32
CA SER A 376 -9.54 -4.67 2.57
C SER A 376 -9.48 -3.73 1.36
N TRP A 377 -10.37 -2.74 1.37
CA TRP A 377 -10.39 -1.69 0.37
C TRP A 377 -10.29 -0.31 1.04
N GLY A 378 -9.61 0.59 0.34
CA GLY A 378 -9.42 1.97 0.75
C GLY A 378 -8.26 2.64 0.01
N SER A 379 -7.83 3.79 0.49
CA SER A 379 -6.76 4.59 -0.13
C SER A 379 -5.93 5.32 0.93
N THR A 380 -4.94 6.09 0.49
CA THR A 380 -4.17 6.98 1.37
C THR A 380 -5.07 7.98 2.10
N GLU A 381 -6.09 8.46 1.42
CA GLU A 381 -7.08 9.42 1.90
C GLU A 381 -8.07 8.82 2.92
N THR A 382 -8.07 7.48 3.08
CA THR A 382 -8.94 6.77 4.07
C THR A 382 -8.15 6.09 5.19
N ALA A 383 -6.83 6.21 5.27
CA ALA A 383 -5.86 5.88 6.32
C ALA A 383 -5.53 4.40 6.69
N PRO A 384 -5.57 3.33 5.91
CA PRO A 384 -6.20 3.27 4.61
C PRO A 384 -7.57 2.57 4.57
N ALA A 385 -7.91 1.67 5.53
CA ALA A 385 -9.02 0.73 5.40
C ALA A 385 -10.39 1.42 5.55
N ALA A 386 -11.27 1.25 4.56
CA ALA A 386 -12.67 1.69 4.62
C ALA A 386 -13.65 0.51 4.62
N ALA A 387 -13.31 -0.58 3.94
CA ALA A 387 -14.02 -1.85 3.99
C ALA A 387 -13.06 -3.00 4.27
N PHE A 388 -13.54 -4.08 4.86
CA PHE A 388 -12.74 -5.24 5.24
C PHE A 388 -13.52 -6.53 5.09
N VAL A 389 -12.84 -7.61 4.67
CA VAL A 389 -13.40 -8.96 4.61
C VAL A 389 -13.05 -9.70 5.90
N ASN A 390 -13.98 -9.78 6.82
CA ASN A 390 -13.81 -10.47 8.10
C ASN A 390 -14.49 -11.86 8.13
N TRP A 391 -14.47 -12.54 6.99
CA TRP A 391 -14.97 -13.91 6.83
C TRP A 391 -14.13 -14.69 5.83
N GLN A 392 -14.31 -16.01 5.77
CA GLN A 392 -13.66 -16.85 4.78
C GLN A 392 -14.25 -16.57 3.39
N LEU A 393 -13.39 -16.34 2.41
CA LEU A 393 -13.73 -16.28 1.00
C LEU A 393 -13.31 -17.57 0.30
N ASP A 394 -14.09 -18.00 -0.67
CA ASP A 394 -13.75 -19.12 -1.55
C ASP A 394 -12.88 -18.68 -2.75
N ALA A 395 -12.94 -17.40 -3.10
CA ALA A 395 -12.19 -16.81 -4.21
C ALA A 395 -12.00 -15.29 -4.01
N PRO A 396 -10.98 -14.68 -4.65
CA PRO A 396 -10.78 -13.23 -4.60
C PRO A 396 -11.85 -12.48 -5.40
N GLY A 397 -12.02 -11.18 -5.10
CA GLY A 397 -12.92 -10.25 -5.84
C GLY A 397 -13.81 -9.43 -4.93
N VAL A 398 -14.24 -9.97 -3.81
CA VAL A 398 -14.96 -9.23 -2.75
C VAL A 398 -13.96 -8.42 -1.94
N ILE A 399 -14.30 -7.15 -1.70
CA ILE A 399 -13.46 -6.18 -0.95
C ILE A 399 -13.97 -5.90 0.46
N GLY A 400 -15.02 -6.60 0.89
CA GLY A 400 -15.53 -6.55 2.25
C GLY A 400 -16.79 -5.72 2.44
N LEU A 401 -17.03 -5.38 3.70
CA LEU A 401 -18.11 -4.53 4.18
C LEU A 401 -17.54 -3.31 4.91
N PRO A 402 -18.30 -2.20 5.04
CA PRO A 402 -17.85 -1.01 5.75
C PRO A 402 -17.38 -1.33 7.17
N LEU A 403 -16.25 -0.76 7.55
CA LEU A 403 -15.75 -0.81 8.92
C LEU A 403 -16.62 0.04 9.88
N PRO A 404 -16.58 -0.20 11.20
CA PRO A 404 -17.28 0.62 12.19
C PRO A 404 -17.01 2.12 12.01
N GLY A 405 -18.06 2.94 11.95
CA GLY A 405 -17.94 4.39 11.74
C GLY A 405 -17.70 4.83 10.30
N VAL A 406 -17.68 3.90 9.33
CA VAL A 406 -17.57 4.20 7.90
C VAL A 406 -18.93 4.11 7.22
N GLU A 407 -19.23 5.10 6.40
CA GLU A 407 -20.34 5.08 5.44
C GLU A 407 -19.79 5.02 4.01
N LEU A 408 -20.29 4.05 3.23
CA LEU A 408 -20.00 3.90 1.81
C LEU A 408 -21.24 4.25 1.00
N LYS A 409 -21.22 5.36 0.27
CA LYS A 409 -22.28 5.78 -0.64
C LYS A 409 -21.99 5.29 -2.05
N PHE A 410 -22.96 4.61 -2.64
CA PHE A 410 -22.94 4.13 -4.01
C PHE A 410 -23.80 5.06 -4.86
N THR A 411 -23.21 5.67 -5.88
CA THR A 411 -23.89 6.64 -6.73
C THR A 411 -23.76 6.23 -8.20
N PRO A 412 -24.86 6.14 -8.96
CA PRO A 412 -24.80 5.85 -10.38
C PRO A 412 -23.91 6.85 -11.14
N ASN A 413 -22.91 6.34 -11.86
CA ASN A 413 -21.98 7.13 -12.64
C ASN A 413 -21.51 6.30 -13.86
N GLY A 414 -21.87 6.74 -15.08
CA GLY A 414 -21.39 6.10 -16.30
C GLY A 414 -21.73 4.62 -16.46
N GLY A 415 -22.88 4.16 -15.97
CA GLY A 415 -23.30 2.75 -16.00
C GLY A 415 -22.71 1.88 -14.89
N LYS A 416 -22.00 2.46 -13.93
CA LYS A 416 -21.46 1.84 -12.74
C LYS A 416 -21.96 2.55 -11.47
N LEU A 417 -21.69 1.96 -10.33
CA LEU A 417 -21.89 2.59 -9.02
C LEU A 417 -20.53 3.08 -8.50
N GLU A 418 -20.32 4.41 -8.52
CA GLU A 418 -19.18 5.05 -7.90
C GLU A 418 -19.29 4.96 -6.38
N MET A 419 -18.22 4.50 -5.73
CA MET A 419 -18.13 4.43 -4.29
C MET A 419 -17.56 5.74 -3.73
N ARG A 420 -18.22 6.28 -2.70
CA ARG A 420 -17.78 7.46 -1.95
C ARG A 420 -17.76 7.14 -0.46
N VAL A 421 -16.85 7.73 0.27
CA VAL A 421 -16.54 7.34 1.65
C VAL A 421 -16.70 8.52 2.60
N ARG A 422 -17.30 8.28 3.79
CA ARG A 422 -17.36 9.23 4.90
C ARG A 422 -17.05 8.53 6.22
N GLY A 423 -16.35 9.21 7.13
CA GLY A 423 -16.01 8.70 8.46
C GLY A 423 -14.77 9.39 9.05
N ASP A 424 -14.41 9.05 10.29
CA ASP A 424 -13.31 9.68 11.04
C ASP A 424 -11.91 9.41 10.45
N SER A 425 -11.78 8.35 9.64
CA SER A 425 -10.52 8.01 8.95
C SER A 425 -10.31 8.76 7.63
N ILE A 426 -11.23 9.66 7.24
CA ILE A 426 -11.14 10.39 5.98
C ILE A 426 -10.29 11.65 6.16
N PHE A 427 -9.41 11.90 5.19
CA PHE A 427 -8.50 13.02 5.20
C PHE A 427 -9.21 14.38 5.14
N PRO A 428 -8.63 15.44 5.74
CA PRO A 428 -9.22 16.79 5.68
C PRO A 428 -8.97 17.49 4.33
N GLY A 429 -8.02 16.99 3.53
CA GLY A 429 -7.67 17.56 2.25
C GLY A 429 -6.22 17.39 1.82
N TYR A 430 -5.88 17.99 0.70
CA TYR A 430 -4.51 18.03 0.16
C TYR A 430 -3.78 19.28 0.62
N ARG A 431 -2.56 19.14 1.12
CA ARG A 431 -1.75 20.26 1.60
C ARG A 431 -1.49 21.27 0.47
N HIS A 432 -1.75 22.54 0.74
CA HIS A 432 -1.58 23.66 -0.20
C HIS A 432 -2.34 23.50 -1.53
N ASN A 433 -3.42 22.69 -1.55
CA ASN A 433 -4.22 22.51 -2.74
C ASN A 433 -5.73 22.54 -2.42
N PRO A 434 -6.29 23.73 -2.12
CA PRO A 434 -7.71 23.87 -1.76
C PRO A 434 -8.65 23.49 -2.91
N GLU A 435 -8.26 23.71 -4.15
CA GLU A 435 -9.05 23.37 -5.34
C GLU A 435 -9.21 21.83 -5.46
N ALA A 436 -8.10 21.08 -5.40
CA ALA A 436 -8.16 19.63 -5.41
C ALA A 436 -8.89 19.07 -4.19
N THR A 437 -8.79 19.74 -3.04
CA THR A 437 -9.53 19.38 -1.83
C THR A 437 -11.03 19.55 -2.04
N ALA A 438 -11.50 20.70 -2.50
CA ALA A 438 -12.90 20.93 -2.78
C ALA A 438 -13.46 19.96 -3.84
N ALA A 439 -12.68 19.68 -4.89
CA ALA A 439 -13.06 18.73 -5.93
C ALA A 439 -13.13 17.26 -5.43
N ALA A 440 -12.44 16.93 -4.33
CA ALA A 440 -12.39 15.57 -3.80
C ALA A 440 -13.65 15.14 -3.03
N PHE A 441 -14.48 16.09 -2.61
CA PHE A 441 -15.68 15.79 -1.83
C PHE A 441 -16.96 16.10 -2.63
N ASP A 442 -18.04 15.42 -2.27
CA ASP A 442 -19.37 15.78 -2.75
C ASP A 442 -20.05 16.75 -1.76
N GLU A 443 -21.25 17.21 -2.14
CA GLU A 443 -22.03 18.20 -1.37
C GLU A 443 -22.44 17.71 0.03
N GLU A 444 -22.47 16.38 0.24
CA GLU A 444 -22.78 15.75 1.54
C GLU A 444 -21.51 15.42 2.35
N GLY A 445 -20.32 15.81 1.86
CA GLY A 445 -19.04 15.56 2.52
C GLY A 445 -18.48 14.15 2.35
N PHE A 446 -18.96 13.36 1.38
CA PHE A 446 -18.36 12.09 1.04
C PHE A 446 -17.14 12.29 0.13
N TYR A 447 -16.04 11.66 0.47
CA TYR A 447 -14.84 11.61 -0.35
C TYR A 447 -15.08 10.76 -1.62
N LYS A 448 -14.85 11.34 -2.77
CA LYS A 448 -14.92 10.69 -4.09
C LYS A 448 -13.62 9.95 -4.38
N ILE A 449 -13.51 8.70 -3.95
CA ILE A 449 -12.29 7.90 -4.11
C ILE A 449 -11.99 7.56 -5.58
N GLY A 450 -13.01 7.60 -6.45
CA GLY A 450 -12.88 7.33 -7.87
C GLY A 450 -12.92 5.85 -8.25
N ASP A 451 -13.28 4.99 -7.32
CA ASP A 451 -13.48 3.56 -7.53
C ASP A 451 -14.96 3.25 -7.72
N ALA A 452 -15.27 2.19 -8.46
CA ALA A 452 -16.60 1.64 -8.59
C ALA A 452 -16.70 0.27 -7.91
N GLY A 453 -17.91 -0.05 -7.44
CA GLY A 453 -18.23 -1.35 -6.85
C GLY A 453 -19.72 -1.66 -6.94
N TYR A 454 -20.07 -2.90 -6.68
CA TYR A 454 -21.46 -3.34 -6.59
C TYR A 454 -21.60 -4.43 -5.53
N LEU A 455 -22.81 -4.71 -5.06
CA LEU A 455 -23.08 -5.79 -4.12
C LEU A 455 -22.86 -7.14 -4.81
N ALA A 456 -22.15 -8.07 -4.16
CA ALA A 456 -21.97 -9.43 -4.67
C ALA A 456 -23.32 -10.15 -4.86
N ASP A 457 -24.27 -9.84 -3.98
CA ASP A 457 -25.68 -10.22 -4.09
C ASP A 457 -26.55 -9.02 -3.71
N GLU A 458 -27.41 -8.56 -4.61
CA GLU A 458 -28.31 -7.44 -4.35
C GLU A 458 -29.39 -7.78 -3.29
N ALA A 459 -29.76 -9.05 -3.19
CA ALA A 459 -30.76 -9.54 -2.23
C ALA A 459 -30.13 -9.76 -0.83
N ASP A 460 -28.83 -10.01 -0.76
CA ASP A 460 -28.09 -10.22 0.49
C ASP A 460 -26.81 -9.38 0.55
N PRO A 461 -26.87 -8.13 1.02
CA PRO A 461 -25.71 -7.27 1.15
C PRO A 461 -24.59 -7.84 2.04
N LEU A 462 -24.86 -8.86 2.87
CA LEU A 462 -23.86 -9.53 3.70
C LEU A 462 -22.82 -10.31 2.86
N GLN A 463 -23.10 -10.59 1.59
CA GLN A 463 -22.12 -11.20 0.69
C GLN A 463 -20.99 -10.24 0.31
N GLY A 464 -21.11 -8.96 0.66
CA GLY A 464 -20.07 -7.95 0.52
C GLY A 464 -20.10 -7.20 -0.81
N ILE A 465 -19.06 -6.40 -1.01
CA ILE A 465 -18.90 -5.52 -2.16
C ILE A 465 -17.88 -6.13 -3.12
N VAL A 466 -18.18 -6.15 -4.40
CA VAL A 466 -17.26 -6.51 -5.48
C VAL A 466 -16.66 -5.25 -6.08
N PHE A 467 -15.33 -5.21 -6.19
CA PHE A 467 -14.61 -4.11 -6.84
C PHE A 467 -14.83 -4.12 -8.35
N ASN A 468 -15.17 -2.97 -8.92
CA ASN A 468 -15.49 -2.83 -10.35
C ASN A 468 -14.60 -1.79 -11.07
N GLY A 469 -13.34 -1.70 -10.66
CA GLY A 469 -12.34 -0.86 -11.32
C GLY A 469 -12.43 0.62 -10.94
N ARG A 470 -11.63 1.43 -11.63
CA ARG A 470 -11.59 2.89 -11.50
C ARG A 470 -12.56 3.55 -12.47
N VAL A 471 -13.39 4.46 -11.97
CA VAL A 471 -14.33 5.22 -12.84
C VAL A 471 -13.59 6.01 -13.92
N ALA A 472 -12.44 6.61 -13.56
CA ALA A 472 -11.65 7.44 -14.49
C ALA A 472 -10.80 6.65 -15.50
N GLU A 473 -10.59 5.34 -15.30
CA GLU A 473 -9.83 4.48 -16.21
C GLU A 473 -10.73 3.80 -17.25
N ASP A 474 -12.01 3.66 -16.92
CA ASP A 474 -12.98 3.05 -17.81
C ASP A 474 -13.32 3.99 -18.97
N PHE A 475 -13.57 3.40 -20.12
CA PHE A 475 -13.86 4.18 -21.32
C PHE A 475 -14.98 3.52 -22.15
N LYS A 476 -15.50 4.28 -23.12
CA LYS A 476 -16.46 3.76 -24.10
C LYS A 476 -15.76 3.45 -25.41
N LEU A 477 -16.16 2.36 -26.01
CA LEU A 477 -15.93 2.12 -27.44
C LEU A 477 -16.83 3.04 -28.29
N THR A 478 -16.51 3.20 -29.57
CA THR A 478 -17.36 3.96 -30.53
C THR A 478 -18.78 3.39 -30.65
N SER A 479 -18.97 2.12 -30.28
CA SER A 479 -20.30 1.47 -30.17
C SER A 479 -21.12 1.97 -28.96
N GLY A 480 -20.53 2.80 -28.07
CA GLY A 480 -21.14 3.21 -26.82
C GLY A 480 -20.98 2.20 -25.68
N THR A 481 -20.38 1.04 -25.94
CA THR A 481 -20.20 -0.01 -24.94
C THR A 481 -19.08 0.35 -23.95
N TRP A 482 -19.34 0.27 -22.64
CA TRP A 482 -18.35 0.50 -21.59
C TRP A 482 -17.34 -0.64 -21.48
N VAL A 483 -16.07 -0.30 -21.31
CA VAL A 483 -14.96 -1.20 -21.02
C VAL A 483 -14.50 -0.99 -19.57
N SER A 484 -14.59 -2.04 -18.76
CA SER A 484 -14.05 -2.07 -17.40
C SER A 484 -12.58 -2.45 -17.44
N VAL A 485 -11.72 -1.45 -17.42
CA VAL A 485 -10.26 -1.61 -17.57
C VAL A 485 -9.66 -2.50 -16.49
N GLY A 486 -9.97 -2.26 -15.22
CA GLY A 486 -9.41 -3.03 -14.11
C GLY A 486 -9.76 -4.52 -14.17
N THR A 487 -11.02 -4.84 -14.45
CA THR A 487 -11.49 -6.24 -14.58
C THR A 487 -10.87 -6.93 -15.79
N LEU A 488 -10.85 -6.24 -16.94
CA LEU A 488 -10.31 -6.79 -18.17
C LEU A 488 -8.80 -7.04 -18.07
N ARG A 489 -8.04 -6.11 -17.47
CA ARG A 489 -6.61 -6.26 -17.23
C ARG A 489 -6.28 -7.55 -16.50
N LEU A 490 -6.99 -7.85 -15.39
CA LEU A 490 -6.78 -9.08 -14.61
C LEU A 490 -7.06 -10.34 -15.43
N LYS A 491 -8.14 -10.35 -16.23
CA LYS A 491 -8.47 -11.46 -17.13
C LYS A 491 -7.39 -11.70 -18.18
N VAL A 492 -6.90 -10.63 -18.82
CA VAL A 492 -5.87 -10.71 -19.85
C VAL A 492 -4.56 -11.23 -19.27
N VAL A 493 -4.11 -10.70 -18.12
CA VAL A 493 -2.90 -11.18 -17.45
C VAL A 493 -3.03 -12.66 -17.08
N ALA A 494 -4.17 -13.08 -16.55
CA ALA A 494 -4.41 -14.49 -16.21
C ALA A 494 -4.37 -15.42 -17.43
N ALA A 495 -4.98 -15.01 -18.55
CA ALA A 495 -5.00 -15.78 -19.79
C ALA A 495 -3.61 -15.91 -20.46
N MET A 496 -2.68 -15.02 -20.13
CA MET A 496 -1.32 -14.96 -20.69
C MET A 496 -0.23 -15.36 -19.69
N ALA A 497 -0.61 -15.79 -18.48
CA ALA A 497 0.36 -16.26 -17.48
C ALA A 497 1.07 -17.54 -17.96
N PRO A 498 2.36 -17.75 -17.59
CA PRO A 498 3.22 -16.89 -16.76
C PRO A 498 4.05 -15.88 -17.57
N TYR A 499 3.76 -15.68 -18.85
CA TYR A 499 4.62 -14.96 -19.81
C TYR A 499 4.41 -13.44 -19.82
N VAL A 500 3.30 -12.98 -19.27
CA VAL A 500 2.95 -11.55 -19.20
C VAL A 500 3.01 -11.07 -17.76
N GLN A 501 3.76 -9.99 -17.55
CA GLN A 501 3.85 -9.32 -16.24
C GLN A 501 2.61 -8.46 -16.01
N ASP A 502 2.21 -7.69 -17.02
CA ASP A 502 1.09 -6.77 -16.94
C ASP A 502 0.65 -6.30 -18.32
N VAL A 503 -0.55 -5.72 -18.40
CA VAL A 503 -1.07 -5.13 -19.64
C VAL A 503 -1.68 -3.76 -19.39
N VAL A 504 -1.68 -2.93 -20.44
CA VAL A 504 -2.37 -1.66 -20.49
C VAL A 504 -3.50 -1.75 -21.51
N VAL A 505 -4.74 -1.60 -21.05
CA VAL A 505 -5.93 -1.72 -21.89
C VAL A 505 -6.12 -0.45 -22.70
N THR A 506 -6.34 -0.58 -24.00
CA THR A 506 -6.54 0.51 -24.95
C THR A 506 -7.87 0.34 -25.70
N GLY A 507 -8.36 1.40 -26.34
CA GLY A 507 -9.61 1.35 -27.12
C GLY A 507 -10.55 2.53 -26.89
N HIS A 508 -10.13 3.54 -26.13
CA HIS A 508 -10.89 4.78 -25.96
C HIS A 508 -11.18 5.40 -27.33
N ASP A 509 -12.45 5.65 -27.62
CA ASP A 509 -12.94 6.16 -28.90
C ASP A 509 -12.55 5.29 -30.12
N ARG A 510 -12.32 4.00 -29.92
CA ARG A 510 -12.07 3.01 -30.97
C ARG A 510 -13.22 2.00 -31.06
N SER A 511 -13.28 1.25 -32.16
CA SER A 511 -14.32 0.21 -32.37
C SER A 511 -14.05 -1.08 -31.62
N GLU A 512 -12.83 -1.28 -31.14
CA GLU A 512 -12.37 -2.53 -30.53
C GLU A 512 -11.28 -2.29 -29.45
N ILE A 513 -11.11 -3.28 -28.60
CA ILE A 513 -10.11 -3.26 -27.52
C ILE A 513 -8.79 -3.80 -28.02
N GLY A 514 -7.71 -3.10 -27.69
CA GLY A 514 -6.34 -3.58 -27.79
C GLY A 514 -5.64 -3.58 -26.43
N VAL A 515 -4.48 -4.23 -26.36
CA VAL A 515 -3.64 -4.24 -25.17
C VAL A 515 -2.17 -4.01 -25.51
N LEU A 516 -1.50 -3.15 -24.75
CA LEU A 516 -0.05 -3.08 -24.72
C LEU A 516 0.43 -4.07 -23.67
N VAL A 517 1.42 -4.90 -23.99
CA VAL A 517 1.83 -6.04 -23.16
C VAL A 517 3.25 -5.85 -22.64
N PHE A 518 3.42 -5.88 -21.33
CA PHE A 518 4.71 -5.99 -20.67
C PHE A 518 5.00 -7.46 -20.36
N LEU A 519 6.07 -7.99 -20.95
CA LEU A 519 6.47 -9.37 -20.71
C LEU A 519 7.05 -9.57 -19.30
N SER A 520 6.74 -10.70 -18.69
CA SER A 520 7.40 -11.19 -17.49
C SER A 520 8.84 -11.63 -17.79
N GLU A 521 9.61 -12.00 -16.77
CA GLU A 521 10.94 -12.58 -16.95
C GLU A 521 10.86 -13.86 -17.80
N ALA A 522 9.89 -14.75 -17.51
CA ALA A 522 9.64 -15.95 -18.30
C ALA A 522 9.26 -15.62 -19.76
N GLY A 523 8.49 -14.57 -19.98
CA GLY A 523 8.13 -14.12 -21.32
C GLY A 523 9.32 -13.52 -22.08
N ARG A 524 10.19 -12.77 -21.40
CA ARG A 524 11.41 -12.22 -22.01
C ARG A 524 12.49 -13.28 -22.31
N ALA A 525 12.50 -14.38 -21.56
CA ALA A 525 13.38 -15.50 -21.82
C ALA A 525 13.02 -16.26 -23.11
N LEU A 526 11.78 -16.11 -23.61
CA LEU A 526 11.37 -16.64 -24.90
C LEU A 526 11.90 -15.76 -26.03
N GLY A 527 12.11 -16.35 -27.21
CA GLY A 527 12.34 -15.56 -28.42
C GLY A 527 11.10 -14.71 -28.80
N PRO A 528 11.29 -13.58 -29.51
CA PRO A 528 10.17 -12.67 -29.85
C PRO A 528 8.98 -13.35 -30.53
N GLY A 529 9.21 -14.31 -31.40
CA GLY A 529 8.17 -15.08 -32.09
C GLY A 529 7.41 -16.01 -31.14
N GLU A 530 8.09 -16.63 -30.20
CA GLU A 530 7.46 -17.53 -29.23
C GLU A 530 6.64 -16.74 -28.20
N ALA A 531 7.16 -15.62 -27.70
CA ALA A 531 6.42 -14.73 -26.81
C ALA A 531 5.14 -14.21 -27.49
N ALA A 532 5.22 -13.84 -28.76
CA ALA A 532 4.05 -13.41 -29.54
C ALA A 532 2.99 -14.53 -29.68
N GLU A 533 3.44 -15.80 -29.85
CA GLU A 533 2.51 -16.93 -29.94
C GLU A 533 1.82 -17.23 -28.60
N LYS A 534 2.53 -17.08 -27.47
CA LYS A 534 1.91 -17.19 -26.13
C LYS A 534 0.82 -16.12 -25.92
N VAL A 535 1.10 -14.88 -26.31
CA VAL A 535 0.12 -13.79 -26.26
C VAL A 535 -1.05 -14.05 -27.20
N ARG A 536 -0.81 -14.54 -28.42
CA ARG A 536 -1.86 -14.93 -29.36
C ARG A 536 -2.77 -16.03 -28.80
N THR A 537 -2.16 -17.02 -28.15
CA THR A 537 -2.92 -18.09 -27.49
C THR A 537 -3.83 -17.53 -26.40
N GLY A 538 -3.32 -16.62 -25.55
CA GLY A 538 -4.13 -15.92 -24.54
C GLY A 538 -5.31 -15.12 -25.15
N LEU A 539 -5.07 -14.40 -26.25
CA LEU A 539 -6.15 -13.69 -26.97
C LEU A 539 -7.21 -14.66 -27.50
N ARG A 540 -6.80 -15.81 -28.04
CA ARG A 540 -7.72 -16.88 -28.53
C ARG A 540 -8.54 -17.45 -27.37
N THR A 541 -7.93 -17.70 -26.22
CA THR A 541 -8.64 -18.18 -25.03
C THR A 541 -9.72 -17.20 -24.62
N LEU A 542 -9.39 -15.90 -24.48
CA LEU A 542 -10.36 -14.86 -24.15
C LEU A 542 -11.47 -14.73 -25.19
N LYS A 543 -11.15 -14.90 -26.46
CA LYS A 543 -12.16 -14.89 -27.56
C LYS A 543 -13.10 -16.09 -27.51
N ALA A 544 -12.59 -17.27 -27.14
CA ALA A 544 -13.37 -18.49 -27.00
C ALA A 544 -14.39 -18.44 -25.84
N GLU A 545 -14.16 -17.62 -24.83
CA GLU A 545 -15.11 -17.39 -23.75
C GLU A 545 -16.38 -16.66 -24.19
N GLN A 546 -16.44 -16.20 -25.45
CA GLN A 546 -17.58 -15.48 -26.05
C GLN A 546 -18.09 -14.29 -25.26
N ALA A 547 -17.24 -13.71 -24.41
CA ALA A 547 -17.53 -12.46 -23.75
C ALA A 547 -17.70 -11.34 -24.80
N GLY A 548 -18.63 -10.43 -24.58
CA GLY A 548 -18.93 -9.35 -25.53
C GLY A 548 -17.71 -8.47 -25.89
N SER A 549 -17.84 -7.61 -26.86
CA SER A 549 -16.77 -6.75 -27.43
C SER A 549 -16.04 -5.90 -26.38
N SER A 550 -16.68 -5.61 -25.24
CA SER A 550 -16.09 -4.88 -24.11
C SER A 550 -15.20 -5.73 -23.18
N GLN A 551 -15.14 -7.04 -23.40
CA GLN A 551 -14.38 -7.98 -22.56
C GLN A 551 -13.36 -8.80 -23.36
N THR A 552 -13.25 -8.58 -24.67
CA THR A 552 -12.42 -9.38 -25.57
C THR A 552 -11.45 -8.49 -26.33
N PRO A 553 -10.17 -8.40 -25.91
CA PRO A 553 -9.15 -7.75 -26.71
C PRO A 553 -8.91 -8.51 -28.02
N VAL A 554 -8.88 -7.80 -29.14
CA VAL A 554 -8.69 -8.39 -30.47
C VAL A 554 -7.32 -8.09 -31.05
N ARG A 555 -6.50 -7.33 -30.38
CA ARG A 555 -5.12 -7.03 -30.76
C ARG A 555 -4.23 -6.78 -29.55
N ALA A 556 -2.97 -7.12 -29.67
CA ALA A 556 -1.94 -6.86 -28.68
C ALA A 556 -0.65 -6.36 -29.34
N LEU A 557 0.14 -5.59 -28.60
CA LEU A 557 1.47 -5.15 -28.99
C LEU A 557 2.45 -5.39 -27.84
N LEU A 558 3.53 -6.13 -28.10
CA LEU A 558 4.59 -6.32 -27.13
C LEU A 558 5.41 -5.04 -27.00
N LEU A 559 5.52 -4.53 -25.78
CA LEU A 559 6.36 -3.39 -25.48
C LEU A 559 7.82 -3.82 -25.32
N GLU A 560 8.73 -3.00 -25.85
CA GLU A 560 10.15 -3.16 -25.65
C GLU A 560 10.51 -2.73 -24.21
N GLY A 561 11.15 -3.60 -23.45
CA GLY A 561 11.51 -3.39 -22.06
C GLY A 561 10.34 -3.51 -21.07
N GLY A 562 10.66 -3.38 -19.78
CA GLY A 562 9.69 -3.33 -18.71
C GLY A 562 9.12 -1.93 -18.49
N PRO A 563 8.09 -1.79 -17.64
CA PRO A 563 7.58 -0.48 -17.26
C PRO A 563 8.62 0.30 -16.44
N SER A 564 8.85 1.57 -16.80
CA SER A 564 9.89 2.42 -16.20
C SER A 564 9.41 3.05 -14.88
N MET A 565 10.13 2.77 -13.79
CA MET A 565 9.91 3.43 -12.50
C MET A 565 10.29 4.91 -12.52
N ALA A 566 11.40 5.25 -13.18
CA ALA A 566 11.85 6.63 -13.36
C ALA A 566 10.81 7.48 -14.09
N ALA A 567 10.20 6.90 -15.11
CA ALA A 567 9.13 7.53 -15.87
C ALA A 567 7.75 7.45 -15.18
N GLY A 568 7.64 6.78 -14.04
CA GLY A 568 6.40 6.60 -13.30
C GLY A 568 5.41 5.61 -13.94
N GLU A 569 5.84 4.85 -14.95
CA GLU A 569 5.00 3.82 -15.60
C GLU A 569 4.65 2.68 -14.64
N ILE A 570 5.51 2.44 -13.63
CA ILE A 570 5.28 1.50 -12.54
C ILE A 570 5.58 2.18 -11.21
N THR A 571 4.79 1.86 -10.21
CA THR A 571 5.00 2.34 -8.85
C THR A 571 6.05 1.48 -8.13
N ASP A 572 6.56 1.96 -6.99
CA ASP A 572 7.44 1.20 -6.09
C ASP A 572 6.77 -0.03 -5.44
N LYS A 573 5.44 -0.12 -5.51
CA LYS A 573 4.64 -1.32 -5.18
C LYS A 573 4.54 -2.33 -6.33
N GLY A 574 5.14 -2.04 -7.49
CA GLY A 574 5.10 -2.91 -8.67
C GLY A 574 3.81 -2.81 -9.51
N TYR A 575 3.01 -1.74 -9.36
CA TYR A 575 1.79 -1.54 -10.16
C TYR A 575 2.02 -0.63 -11.36
N VAL A 576 1.56 -1.08 -12.52
CA VAL A 576 1.59 -0.29 -13.75
C VAL A 576 0.53 0.81 -13.69
N ASN A 577 0.95 2.05 -13.97
CA ASN A 577 0.07 3.20 -14.05
C ASN A 577 -0.56 3.27 -15.45
N GLN A 578 -1.75 2.71 -15.59
CA GLN A 578 -2.53 2.62 -16.83
C GLN A 578 -2.54 3.95 -17.61
N ARG A 579 -2.91 5.04 -16.94
CA ARG A 579 -3.05 6.35 -17.59
C ARG A 579 -1.72 6.91 -18.06
N LEU A 580 -0.69 6.82 -17.24
CA LEU A 580 0.62 7.38 -17.58
C LEU A 580 1.28 6.60 -18.71
N VAL A 581 1.13 5.26 -18.73
CA VAL A 581 1.61 4.43 -19.84
C VAL A 581 0.91 4.83 -21.11
N LEU A 582 -0.41 4.98 -21.13
CA LEU A 582 -1.14 5.42 -22.33
C LEU A 582 -0.65 6.77 -22.87
N GLN A 583 -0.35 7.71 -21.99
CA GLN A 583 0.20 9.02 -22.39
C GLN A 583 1.62 8.92 -22.96
N ARG A 584 2.51 8.16 -22.32
CA ARG A 584 3.91 8.04 -22.72
C ARG A 584 4.11 7.15 -23.94
N ARG A 585 3.29 6.13 -24.07
CA ARG A 585 3.30 5.14 -25.16
C ARG A 585 2.23 5.45 -26.21
N ALA A 586 1.88 6.72 -26.39
CA ALA A 586 0.87 7.14 -27.36
C ALA A 586 1.20 6.67 -28.79
N THR A 587 2.50 6.68 -29.16
CA THR A 587 2.96 6.19 -30.46
C THR A 587 2.68 4.70 -30.63
N GLU A 588 2.92 3.89 -29.61
CA GLU A 588 2.63 2.45 -29.60
C GLU A 588 1.13 2.18 -29.61
N VAL A 589 0.33 3.02 -28.93
CA VAL A 589 -1.14 2.95 -29.00
C VAL A 589 -1.62 3.23 -30.42
N GLU A 590 -1.13 4.27 -31.08
CA GLU A 590 -1.49 4.57 -32.46
C GLU A 590 -1.03 3.46 -33.43
N ALA A 591 0.18 2.94 -33.24
CA ALA A 591 0.68 1.81 -34.02
C ALA A 591 -0.20 0.55 -33.89
N LEU A 592 -0.72 0.29 -32.66
CA LEU A 592 -1.61 -0.84 -32.39
C LEU A 592 -2.88 -0.78 -33.24
N TYR A 593 -3.39 0.41 -33.58
CA TYR A 593 -4.61 0.63 -34.34
C TYR A 593 -4.38 1.03 -35.82
N ALA A 594 -3.12 1.05 -36.26
CA ALA A 594 -2.80 1.44 -37.63
C ALA A 594 -3.49 0.52 -38.67
N PRO A 595 -4.02 1.08 -39.76
CA PRO A 595 -4.62 0.29 -40.86
C PRO A 595 -3.61 -0.72 -41.43
N GLY A 596 -4.06 -1.93 -41.69
CA GLY A 596 -3.24 -2.99 -42.29
C GLY A 596 -2.38 -3.80 -41.33
N GLY A 597 -2.35 -3.45 -40.02
CA GLY A 597 -1.57 -4.17 -39.02
C GLY A 597 -0.05 -4.11 -39.28
N GLY A 598 0.74 -3.72 -38.31
CA GLY A 598 2.21 -3.78 -38.43
C GLY A 598 2.71 -5.18 -38.04
N PRO A 599 3.96 -5.54 -38.39
CA PRO A 599 4.56 -6.85 -38.06
C PRO A 599 4.66 -7.15 -36.56
N ARG A 600 4.50 -6.14 -35.71
CA ARG A 600 4.50 -6.27 -34.25
C ARG A 600 3.11 -6.43 -33.63
N ILE A 601 2.05 -6.37 -34.44
CA ILE A 601 0.68 -6.49 -33.93
C ILE A 601 0.28 -7.96 -33.91
N ILE A 602 -0.17 -8.41 -32.74
CA ILE A 602 -0.63 -9.78 -32.53
C ILE A 602 -2.15 -9.76 -32.51
N THR A 603 -2.73 -10.59 -33.35
CA THR A 603 -4.19 -10.83 -33.40
C THR A 603 -4.48 -12.29 -33.05
N PRO A 604 -5.68 -12.62 -32.53
CA PRO A 604 -6.08 -13.98 -32.15
C PRO A 604 -5.89 -15.03 -33.24
#